data_e281bf6661ba79ad1ae78ef1198a5d59
#
_entry.id   e281bf6661ba79ad1ae78ef1198a5d59
#
_cell.length_a   1.000
_cell.length_b   1.000
_cell.length_c   1.000
_cell.angle_alpha   90.00
_cell.angle_beta   90.00
_cell.angle_gamma   90.00
#
_symmetry.space_group_name_H-M   'P 1'
#
loop_
_entity.id
_entity.type
_entity.pdbx_description
1 polymer ?
#
loop_
_entity_poly.entity_id
_entity_poly.type
_entity_poly.pdbx_seq_one_letter_code
_entity_poly.pdbx_strand_id
1 'polypeptide(L)'
;ETAQGHFVNFERLLDFNNGRVPFASAQIGKSFRNEISPRAGLLRVREFTMAEIEHFVDPENKSHPRFHEVESLVLPFLPAHVQKAGETTISKMTLGEAVSSGMVDNQTLGYFLGRIFLFLEAIGINPERLRFRQHMDNEMAHYASDCWDTEIHTSYGWIECVGCADRSAFDLTMHSQRTKHDLMVQEPLKEPKVYQKYVPT
;
A
#
# COMPACT_ATOMS: atom_id res chain seq x y z
N GLU A 1 -4.44 -4.28 -15.53
CA GLU A 1 -4.00 -4.03 -14.15
C GLU A 1 -2.60 -3.44 -14.17
N THR A 2 -2.41 -2.24 -13.61
CA THR A 2 -1.16 -1.48 -13.74
C THR A 2 -0.09 -1.92 -12.75
N ALA A 3 -0.46 -2.40 -11.54
CA ALA A 3 0.46 -2.88 -10.50
C ALA A 3 1.38 -4.00 -10.98
N GLN A 4 0.86 -4.93 -11.78
CA GLN A 4 1.64 -6.08 -12.24
C GLN A 4 2.87 -5.69 -13.08
N GLY A 5 2.86 -4.54 -13.73
CA GLY A 5 4.02 -4.02 -14.44
C GLY A 5 5.22 -3.78 -13.54
N HIS A 6 5.00 -3.35 -12.29
CA HIS A 6 6.07 -3.17 -11.29
C HIS A 6 6.67 -4.51 -10.86
N PHE A 7 5.82 -5.52 -10.61
CA PHE A 7 6.27 -6.85 -10.16
C PHE A 7 7.00 -7.62 -11.26
N VAL A 8 6.51 -7.57 -12.49
CA VAL A 8 7.19 -8.19 -13.66
C VAL A 8 8.57 -7.58 -13.90
N ASN A 9 8.75 -6.30 -13.63
CA ASN A 9 10.01 -5.58 -13.79
C ASN A 9 10.82 -5.47 -12.49
N PHE A 10 10.48 -6.23 -11.45
CA PHE A 10 11.09 -6.09 -10.12
C PHE A 10 12.62 -6.14 -10.15
N GLU A 11 13.23 -7.13 -10.79
CA GLU A 11 14.70 -7.24 -10.85
C GLU A 11 15.35 -6.03 -11.50
N ARG A 12 14.78 -5.57 -12.62
CA ARG A 12 15.29 -4.37 -13.31
C ARG A 12 15.17 -3.13 -12.44
N LEU A 13 14.08 -2.99 -11.69
CA LEU A 13 13.87 -1.89 -10.75
C LEU A 13 14.84 -2.01 -9.56
N LEU A 14 15.06 -3.22 -9.06
CA LEU A 14 16.03 -3.50 -8.00
C LEU A 14 17.46 -3.15 -8.44
N ASP A 15 17.87 -3.57 -9.63
CA ASP A 15 19.18 -3.23 -10.21
C ASP A 15 19.36 -1.72 -10.33
N PHE A 16 18.34 -1.01 -10.80
CA PHE A 16 18.35 0.45 -10.89
C PHE A 16 18.55 1.10 -9.49
N ASN A 17 18.07 0.45 -8.45
CA ASN A 17 18.24 0.86 -7.05
C ASN A 17 19.45 0.21 -6.36
N ASN A 18 20.46 -0.22 -7.14
CA ASN A 18 21.71 -0.83 -6.66
C ASN A 18 21.50 -2.11 -5.83
N GLY A 19 20.49 -2.89 -6.15
CA GLY A 19 20.18 -4.15 -5.48
C GLY A 19 19.70 -4.02 -4.05
N ARG A 20 19.15 -2.86 -3.65
CA ARG A 20 18.79 -2.57 -2.25
C ARG A 20 17.32 -2.22 -2.08
N VAL A 21 16.76 -2.61 -0.95
CA VAL A 21 15.48 -2.12 -0.41
C VAL A 21 15.76 -1.22 0.81
N PRO A 22 14.87 -0.26 1.16
CA PRO A 22 13.61 0.02 0.49
C PRO A 22 13.79 0.87 -0.78
N PHE A 23 12.90 0.67 -1.74
CA PHE A 23 12.74 1.57 -2.88
C PHE A 23 11.27 1.61 -3.34
N ALA A 24 10.90 2.61 -4.11
CA ALA A 24 9.58 2.71 -4.69
C ALA A 24 9.65 2.89 -6.20
N SER A 25 8.66 2.35 -6.89
CA SER A 25 8.42 2.59 -8.31
C SER A 25 7.06 3.22 -8.49
N ALA A 26 6.97 4.27 -9.29
CA ALA A 26 5.73 4.98 -9.56
C ALA A 26 5.48 5.11 -11.06
N GLN A 27 4.22 5.02 -11.46
CA GLN A 27 3.79 5.29 -12.82
C GLN A 27 2.46 6.03 -12.82
N ILE A 28 2.25 6.84 -13.85
CA ILE A 28 0.96 7.47 -14.15
C ILE A 28 0.57 7.04 -15.56
N GLY A 29 -0.62 6.52 -15.72
CA GLY A 29 -1.07 6.01 -17.00
C GLY A 29 -2.56 5.72 -17.05
N LYS A 30 -2.99 5.20 -18.18
CA LYS A 30 -4.36 4.74 -18.36
C LYS A 30 -4.57 3.36 -17.77
N SER A 31 -5.67 3.23 -17.06
CA SER A 31 -6.16 1.97 -16.52
C SER A 31 -7.53 1.64 -17.11
N PHE A 32 -7.83 0.35 -17.18
CA PHE A 32 -9.04 -0.16 -17.77
C PHE A 32 -9.72 -1.12 -16.80
N ARG A 33 -11.02 -0.89 -16.55
CA ARG A 33 -11.86 -1.81 -15.80
C ARG A 33 -13.07 -2.19 -16.65
N ASN A 34 -13.40 -3.47 -16.69
CA ASN A 34 -14.57 -3.95 -17.42
C ASN A 34 -15.85 -3.69 -16.60
N GLU A 35 -16.26 -2.43 -16.52
CA GLU A 35 -17.50 -2.05 -15.86
C GLU A 35 -18.70 -2.54 -16.68
N ILE A 36 -19.52 -3.37 -16.06
CA ILE A 36 -20.73 -3.92 -16.70
C ILE A 36 -21.77 -2.82 -16.91
N SER A 37 -21.88 -1.89 -15.95
CA SER A 37 -22.86 -0.80 -15.99
C SER A 37 -22.23 0.50 -15.51
N PRO A 38 -21.49 1.24 -16.36
CA PRO A 38 -20.96 2.55 -16.01
C PRO A 38 -22.11 3.49 -15.61
N ARG A 39 -22.00 4.14 -14.46
CA ARG A 39 -23.01 5.04 -13.90
C ARG A 39 -22.38 6.25 -13.25
N ALA A 40 -23.20 7.20 -12.83
CA ALA A 40 -22.77 8.41 -12.14
C ALA A 40 -21.76 9.25 -12.94
N GLY A 41 -22.04 9.47 -14.22
CA GLY A 41 -21.21 10.31 -15.10
C GLY A 41 -19.80 9.75 -15.23
N LEU A 42 -18.79 10.57 -14.88
CA LEU A 42 -17.37 10.19 -14.97
C LEU A 42 -16.84 9.44 -13.74
N LEU A 43 -17.65 9.25 -12.70
CA LEU A 43 -17.19 8.58 -11.46
C LEU A 43 -16.98 7.07 -11.63
N ARG A 44 -17.62 6.45 -12.64
CA ARG A 44 -17.46 5.03 -12.93
C ARG A 44 -17.39 4.81 -14.43
N VAL A 45 -16.18 4.80 -14.94
CA VAL A 45 -15.88 4.67 -16.38
C VAL A 45 -14.97 3.45 -16.62
N ARG A 46 -14.90 3.01 -17.86
CA ARG A 46 -14.08 1.85 -18.25
C ARG A 46 -12.64 2.19 -18.53
N GLU A 47 -12.33 3.44 -18.82
CA GLU A 47 -10.98 3.97 -19.03
C GLU A 47 -10.79 5.20 -18.15
N PHE A 48 -9.71 5.25 -17.37
CA PHE A 48 -9.38 6.38 -16.52
C PHE A 48 -7.85 6.51 -16.34
N THR A 49 -7.40 7.67 -15.93
CA THR A 49 -6.00 7.87 -15.57
C THR A 49 -5.81 7.53 -14.10
N MET A 50 -4.77 6.76 -13.79
CA MET A 50 -4.40 6.36 -12.45
C MET A 50 -2.92 6.58 -12.21
N ALA A 51 -2.55 6.96 -11.00
CA ALA A 51 -1.19 6.85 -10.48
C ALA A 51 -1.10 5.57 -9.65
N GLU A 52 -0.02 4.83 -9.84
CA GLU A 52 0.28 3.62 -9.07
C GLU A 52 1.69 3.72 -8.52
N ILE A 53 1.85 3.38 -7.24
CA ILE A 53 3.11 3.43 -6.52
C ILE A 53 3.27 2.12 -5.79
N GLU A 54 4.33 1.38 -6.10
CA GLU A 54 4.70 0.17 -5.38
C GLU A 54 5.98 0.44 -4.59
N HIS A 55 5.88 0.29 -3.26
CA HIS A 55 6.99 0.48 -2.34
C HIS A 55 7.46 -0.87 -1.81
N PHE A 56 8.69 -1.22 -2.15
CA PHE A 56 9.32 -2.50 -1.78
C PHE A 56 10.16 -2.32 -0.52
N VAL A 57 9.85 -3.14 0.49
CA VAL A 57 10.54 -3.12 1.79
C VAL A 57 10.90 -4.54 2.22
N ASP A 58 11.75 -4.67 3.22
CA ASP A 58 12.00 -5.93 3.90
C ASP A 58 10.69 -6.41 4.58
N PRO A 59 10.18 -7.62 4.26
CA PRO A 59 8.96 -8.13 4.85
C PRO A 59 9.05 -8.34 6.37
N GLU A 60 10.26 -8.53 6.91
CA GLU A 60 10.52 -8.70 8.35
C GLU A 60 10.69 -7.36 9.08
N ASN A 61 10.86 -6.26 8.34
CA ASN A 61 11.04 -4.93 8.91
C ASN A 61 10.27 -3.87 8.13
N LYS A 62 9.02 -3.66 8.51
CA LYS A 62 8.13 -2.66 7.91
C LYS A 62 8.11 -1.34 8.70
N SER A 63 9.17 -1.03 9.46
CA SER A 63 9.38 0.31 10.02
C SER A 63 9.68 1.31 8.92
N HIS A 64 9.29 2.57 9.11
CA HIS A 64 9.54 3.61 8.13
C HIS A 64 10.35 4.76 8.73
N PRO A 65 11.54 5.09 8.18
CA PRO A 65 12.45 6.06 8.78
C PRO A 65 11.88 7.48 8.88
N ARG A 66 10.90 7.80 8.05
CA ARG A 66 10.21 9.10 8.03
C ARG A 66 8.82 9.05 8.65
N PHE A 67 8.45 8.00 9.38
CA PHE A 67 7.14 7.91 10.01
C PHE A 67 6.87 9.06 10.99
N HIS A 68 7.92 9.54 11.68
CA HIS A 68 7.86 10.69 12.58
C HIS A 68 7.33 11.99 11.93
N GLU A 69 7.39 12.11 10.59
CA GLU A 69 6.85 13.27 9.88
C GLU A 69 5.32 13.30 9.82
N VAL A 70 4.69 12.15 10.00
CA VAL A 70 3.23 11.97 9.85
C VAL A 70 2.56 11.40 11.10
N GLU A 71 3.29 10.88 12.06
CA GLU A 71 2.74 10.18 13.23
C GLU A 71 1.77 11.02 14.07
N SER A 72 1.95 12.35 14.08
CA SER A 72 1.09 13.29 14.80
C SER A 72 -0.14 13.74 14.02
N LEU A 73 -0.26 13.37 12.73
CA LEU A 73 -1.44 13.71 11.93
C LEU A 73 -2.67 12.97 12.45
N VAL A 74 -3.75 13.71 12.64
CA VAL A 74 -5.05 13.16 13.05
C VAL A 74 -5.85 12.83 11.80
N LEU A 75 -6.12 11.55 11.59
CA LEU A 75 -6.89 11.06 10.45
C LEU A 75 -8.27 10.53 10.87
N PRO A 76 -9.29 10.68 10.02
CA PRO A 76 -10.63 10.15 10.25
C PRO A 76 -10.71 8.70 9.77
N PHE A 77 -10.68 7.74 10.70
CA PHE A 77 -10.69 6.30 10.41
C PHE A 77 -12.08 5.70 10.56
N LEU A 78 -12.45 4.82 9.64
CA LEU A 78 -13.58 3.89 9.75
C LEU A 78 -13.03 2.46 9.76
N PRO A 79 -12.72 1.90 10.95
CA PRO A 79 -12.13 0.58 11.07
C PRO A 79 -13.07 -0.55 10.69
N ALA A 80 -12.52 -1.69 10.31
CA ALA A 80 -13.29 -2.87 9.91
C ALA A 80 -14.23 -3.39 11.03
N HIS A 81 -13.78 -3.34 12.29
CA HIS A 81 -14.62 -3.81 13.41
C HIS A 81 -15.87 -2.96 13.63
N VAL A 82 -15.80 -1.64 13.40
CA VAL A 82 -16.96 -0.73 13.47
C VAL A 82 -17.95 -1.07 12.36
N GLN A 83 -17.46 -1.29 11.13
CA GLN A 83 -18.29 -1.70 10.00
C GLN A 83 -18.96 -3.06 10.22
N LYS A 84 -18.24 -4.03 10.81
CA LYS A 84 -18.79 -5.35 11.18
C LYS A 84 -19.92 -5.27 12.21
N ALA A 85 -19.90 -4.26 13.08
CA ALA A 85 -20.98 -3.97 14.01
C ALA A 85 -22.20 -3.28 13.35
N GLY A 86 -22.14 -3.00 12.04
CA GLY A 86 -23.18 -2.28 11.32
C GLY A 86 -23.15 -0.76 11.55
N GLU A 87 -22.06 -0.25 12.10
CA GLU A 87 -21.86 1.17 12.39
C GLU A 87 -21.02 1.86 11.32
N THR A 88 -21.16 3.18 11.26
CA THR A 88 -20.39 4.05 10.34
C THR A 88 -19.67 5.18 11.09
N THR A 89 -19.49 5.01 12.39
CA THR A 89 -18.85 6.00 13.25
C THR A 89 -17.38 6.17 12.88
N ILE A 90 -16.98 7.39 12.57
CA ILE A 90 -15.61 7.74 12.25
C ILE A 90 -14.86 8.08 13.54
N SER A 91 -13.74 7.42 13.78
CA SER A 91 -12.83 7.69 14.89
C SER A 91 -11.69 8.60 14.41
N LYS A 92 -11.53 9.77 15.04
CA LYS A 92 -10.38 10.65 14.77
C LYS A 92 -9.28 10.32 15.78
N MET A 93 -8.12 9.89 15.29
CA MET A 93 -6.93 9.61 16.11
C MET A 93 -5.65 9.88 15.32
N THR A 94 -4.54 10.02 16.03
CA THR A 94 -3.25 10.20 15.38
C THR A 94 -2.80 8.92 14.67
N LEU A 95 -2.00 9.06 13.62
CA LEU A 95 -1.40 7.90 12.95
C LEU A 95 -0.49 7.10 13.89
N GLY A 96 0.20 7.77 14.81
CA GLY A 96 1.00 7.09 15.84
C GLY A 96 0.15 6.20 16.74
N GLU A 97 -1.02 6.66 17.19
CA GLU A 97 -1.98 5.86 17.95
C GLU A 97 -2.55 4.72 17.12
N ALA A 98 -2.90 4.97 15.86
CA ALA A 98 -3.46 3.97 14.96
C ALA A 98 -2.48 2.81 14.70
N VAL A 99 -1.20 3.11 14.50
CA VAL A 99 -0.15 2.09 14.31
C VAL A 99 0.19 1.39 15.62
N SER A 100 0.35 2.12 16.72
CA SER A 100 0.72 1.52 18.02
C SER A 100 -0.37 0.62 18.60
N SER A 101 -1.65 0.89 18.29
CA SER A 101 -2.77 0.03 18.68
C SER A 101 -2.95 -1.19 17.77
N GLY A 102 -2.22 -1.28 16.64
CA GLY A 102 -2.38 -2.32 15.64
C GLY A 102 -3.62 -2.18 14.76
N MET A 103 -4.29 -1.02 14.79
CA MET A 103 -5.39 -0.74 13.86
C MET A 103 -4.88 -0.56 12.43
N VAL A 104 -3.74 0.10 12.26
CA VAL A 104 -2.95 0.13 11.03
C VAL A 104 -1.76 -0.80 11.23
N ASP A 105 -1.57 -1.75 10.35
CA ASP A 105 -0.70 -2.92 10.54
C ASP A 105 0.77 -2.56 10.82
N ASN A 106 1.31 -1.52 10.17
CA ASN A 106 2.70 -1.14 10.34
C ASN A 106 2.98 0.33 9.99
N GLN A 107 4.21 0.80 10.33
CA GLN A 107 4.61 2.19 10.10
C GLN A 107 4.71 2.57 8.62
N THR A 108 5.09 1.65 7.74
CA THR A 108 5.19 1.94 6.31
C THR A 108 3.81 2.21 5.73
N LEU A 109 2.81 1.38 6.04
CA LEU A 109 1.43 1.62 5.64
C LEU A 109 0.91 2.94 6.23
N GLY A 110 1.14 3.17 7.53
CA GLY A 110 0.77 4.42 8.21
C GLY A 110 1.41 5.65 7.57
N TYR A 111 2.69 5.58 7.20
CA TYR A 111 3.37 6.68 6.51
C TYR A 111 2.66 7.04 5.20
N PHE A 112 2.31 6.06 4.38
CA PHE A 112 1.62 6.33 3.12
C PHE A 112 0.20 6.84 3.31
N LEU A 113 -0.55 6.37 4.31
CA LEU A 113 -1.86 6.96 4.66
C LEU A 113 -1.71 8.45 5.01
N GLY A 114 -0.69 8.82 5.81
CA GLY A 114 -0.38 10.22 6.11
C GLY A 114 0.00 11.04 4.87
N ARG A 115 0.79 10.47 3.97
CA ARG A 115 1.17 11.14 2.70
C ARG A 115 -0.01 11.34 1.77
N ILE A 116 -0.93 10.37 1.70
CA ILE A 116 -2.18 10.48 0.95
C ILE A 116 -3.04 11.61 1.51
N PHE A 117 -3.20 11.67 2.84
CA PHE A 117 -3.94 12.74 3.49
C PHE A 117 -3.39 14.13 3.13
N LEU A 118 -2.08 14.33 3.32
CA LEU A 118 -1.40 15.59 3.01
C LEU A 118 -1.49 15.95 1.51
N PHE A 119 -1.42 14.97 0.63
CA PHE A 119 -1.57 15.18 -0.81
C PHE A 119 -2.97 15.67 -1.16
N LEU A 120 -4.00 15.02 -0.62
CA LEU A 120 -5.39 15.39 -0.89
C LEU A 120 -5.71 16.80 -0.33
N GLU A 121 -5.18 17.15 0.84
CA GLU A 121 -5.26 18.48 1.40
C GLU A 121 -4.58 19.52 0.49
N ALA A 122 -3.38 19.22 0.01
CA ALA A 122 -2.61 20.11 -0.86
C ALA A 122 -3.28 20.39 -2.20
N ILE A 123 -4.06 19.45 -2.73
CA ILE A 123 -4.86 19.65 -3.96
C ILE A 123 -6.24 20.28 -3.70
N GLY A 124 -6.54 20.63 -2.45
CA GLY A 124 -7.73 21.40 -2.07
C GLY A 124 -8.94 20.57 -1.63
N ILE A 125 -8.77 19.29 -1.32
CA ILE A 125 -9.84 18.48 -0.73
C ILE A 125 -10.02 18.88 0.73
N ASN A 126 -11.27 19.13 1.12
CA ASN A 126 -11.60 19.47 2.51
C ASN A 126 -11.41 18.24 3.42
N PRO A 127 -10.53 18.30 4.45
CA PRO A 127 -10.28 17.18 5.37
C PRO A 127 -11.53 16.67 6.09
N GLU A 128 -12.53 17.53 6.36
CA GLU A 128 -13.80 17.13 6.98
C GLU A 128 -14.69 16.29 6.04
N ARG A 129 -14.32 16.19 4.79
CA ARG A 129 -14.98 15.34 3.79
C ARG A 129 -14.15 14.12 3.42
N LEU A 130 -13.11 13.81 4.17
CA LEU A 130 -12.27 12.62 3.99
C LEU A 130 -12.59 11.57 5.05
N ARG A 131 -12.42 10.31 4.70
CA ARG A 131 -12.26 9.21 5.66
C ARG A 131 -11.33 8.14 5.08
N PHE A 132 -10.72 7.39 5.98
CA PHE A 132 -9.94 6.20 5.68
C PHE A 132 -10.75 4.98 6.12
N ARG A 133 -11.24 4.21 5.16
CA ARG A 133 -12.09 3.03 5.40
C ARG A 133 -11.25 1.77 5.29
N GLN A 134 -11.16 1.00 6.37
CA GLN A 134 -10.46 -0.28 6.36
C GLN A 134 -11.31 -1.34 5.65
N HIS A 135 -10.69 -2.17 4.82
CA HIS A 135 -11.36 -3.32 4.24
C HIS A 135 -11.75 -4.33 5.32
N MET A 136 -12.95 -4.88 5.23
CA MET A 136 -13.37 -6.02 6.04
C MET A 136 -12.83 -7.32 5.45
N ASP A 137 -12.80 -8.39 6.24
CA ASP A 137 -12.21 -9.68 5.84
C ASP A 137 -12.83 -10.27 4.56
N ASN A 138 -14.13 -10.02 4.33
CA ASN A 138 -14.86 -10.50 3.17
C ASN A 138 -14.63 -9.68 1.88
N GLU A 139 -14.02 -8.51 1.99
CA GLU A 139 -13.66 -7.66 0.85
C GLU A 139 -12.14 -7.49 0.69
N MET A 140 -11.37 -7.93 1.70
CA MET A 140 -9.91 -7.88 1.67
C MET A 140 -9.40 -8.69 0.49
N ALA A 141 -8.54 -8.07 -0.33
CA ALA A 141 -7.89 -8.79 -1.41
C ALA A 141 -6.98 -9.90 -0.83
N HIS A 142 -7.00 -11.07 -1.47
CA HIS A 142 -6.26 -12.26 -0.99
C HIS A 142 -4.74 -12.07 -0.88
N TYR A 143 -4.20 -11.02 -1.47
CA TYR A 143 -2.78 -10.65 -1.42
C TYR A 143 -2.44 -9.63 -0.32
N ALA A 144 -3.43 -9.02 0.32
CA ALA A 144 -3.22 -7.96 1.28
C ALA A 144 -3.32 -8.46 2.73
N SER A 145 -2.41 -7.99 3.59
CA SER A 145 -2.50 -8.16 5.05
C SER A 145 -3.33 -7.07 5.70
N ASP A 146 -3.30 -5.84 5.16
CA ASP A 146 -4.13 -4.72 5.57
C ASP A 146 -4.39 -3.81 4.36
N CYS A 147 -5.59 -3.24 4.26
CA CYS A 147 -5.98 -2.40 3.14
C CYS A 147 -6.93 -1.29 3.59
N TRP A 148 -6.65 -0.09 3.14
CA TRP A 148 -7.40 1.12 3.46
C TRP A 148 -7.76 1.88 2.19
N ASP A 149 -9.05 2.18 2.03
CA ASP A 149 -9.53 3.10 1.02
C ASP A 149 -9.60 4.51 1.57
N THR A 150 -9.07 5.47 0.84
CA THR A 150 -9.34 6.88 1.11
C THR A 150 -10.55 7.30 0.30
N GLU A 151 -11.59 7.74 1.00
CA GLU A 151 -12.85 8.12 0.41
C GLU A 151 -13.17 9.61 0.63
N ILE A 152 -13.77 10.23 -0.38
CA ILE A 152 -14.24 11.61 -0.36
C ILE A 152 -15.76 11.63 -0.31
N HIS A 153 -16.33 12.41 0.60
CA HIS A 153 -17.77 12.64 0.67
C HIS A 153 -18.22 13.65 -0.39
N THR A 154 -18.90 13.16 -1.40
CA THR A 154 -19.43 13.93 -2.54
C THR A 154 -20.96 14.03 -2.48
N SER A 155 -21.58 14.71 -3.46
CA SER A 155 -23.04 14.70 -3.64
C SER A 155 -23.61 13.30 -3.97
N TYR A 156 -22.77 12.35 -4.38
CA TYR A 156 -23.12 10.95 -4.64
C TYR A 156 -22.83 10.01 -3.45
N GLY A 157 -22.48 10.57 -2.31
CA GLY A 157 -22.03 9.81 -1.15
C GLY A 157 -20.50 9.67 -1.09
N TRP A 158 -20.03 8.67 -0.37
CA TRP A 158 -18.62 8.36 -0.23
C TRP A 158 -18.08 7.69 -1.50
N ILE A 159 -17.02 8.26 -2.06
CA ILE A 159 -16.37 7.78 -3.28
C ILE A 159 -14.89 7.52 -2.96
N GLU A 160 -14.46 6.29 -3.22
CA GLU A 160 -13.04 5.91 -3.14
C GLU A 160 -12.23 6.68 -4.19
N CYS A 161 -11.12 7.25 -3.76
CA CYS A 161 -10.18 7.96 -4.63
C CYS A 161 -8.76 7.39 -4.58
N VAL A 162 -8.36 6.75 -3.48
CA VAL A 162 -7.05 6.11 -3.32
C VAL A 162 -7.19 4.83 -2.51
N GLY A 163 -6.66 3.72 -3.01
CA GLY A 163 -6.43 2.49 -2.25
C GLY A 163 -5.00 2.44 -1.75
N CYS A 164 -4.80 2.02 -0.50
CA CYS A 164 -3.49 1.84 0.11
C CYS A 164 -3.44 0.49 0.84
N ALA A 165 -2.62 -0.43 0.36
CA ALA A 165 -2.58 -1.81 0.86
C ALA A 165 -1.16 -2.28 1.14
N ASP A 166 -0.99 -3.03 2.22
CA ASP A 166 0.17 -3.88 2.41
C ASP A 166 -0.09 -5.21 1.70
N ARG A 167 0.60 -5.43 0.59
CA ARG A 167 0.45 -6.63 -0.25
C ARG A 167 1.32 -7.80 0.23
N SER A 168 2.05 -7.62 1.33
CA SER A 168 3.05 -8.59 1.79
C SER A 168 4.06 -8.93 0.67
N ALA A 169 4.58 -10.14 0.64
CA ALA A 169 5.43 -10.62 -0.45
C ALA A 169 4.65 -11.48 -1.49
N PHE A 170 3.32 -11.36 -1.52
CA PHE A 170 2.47 -12.26 -2.31
C PHE A 170 2.81 -12.24 -3.80
N ASP A 171 2.81 -11.07 -4.43
CA ASP A 171 3.01 -10.95 -5.88
C ASP A 171 4.38 -11.50 -6.31
N LEU A 172 5.47 -11.10 -5.65
CA LEU A 172 6.80 -11.59 -5.97
C LEU A 172 6.95 -13.08 -5.72
N THR A 173 6.33 -13.61 -4.66
CA THR A 173 6.30 -15.05 -4.37
C THR A 173 5.58 -15.81 -5.48
N MET A 174 4.42 -15.33 -5.93
CA MET A 174 3.67 -15.97 -7.02
C MET A 174 4.42 -15.92 -8.35
N HIS A 175 5.10 -14.79 -8.65
CA HIS A 175 5.95 -14.66 -9.82
C HIS A 175 7.12 -15.64 -9.76
N SER A 176 7.84 -15.72 -8.63
CA SER A 176 8.95 -16.65 -8.41
C SER A 176 8.52 -18.12 -8.63
N GLN A 177 7.41 -18.51 -8.02
CA GLN A 177 6.87 -19.87 -8.18
C GLN A 177 6.49 -20.18 -9.63
N ARG A 178 5.88 -19.22 -10.33
CA ARG A 178 5.40 -19.42 -11.70
C ARG A 178 6.55 -19.47 -12.72
N THR A 179 7.54 -18.63 -12.56
CA THR A 179 8.69 -18.54 -13.46
C THR A 179 9.82 -19.51 -13.09
N LYS A 180 9.79 -20.08 -11.88
CA LYS A 180 10.87 -20.87 -11.27
C LYS A 180 12.17 -20.07 -11.15
N HIS A 181 12.05 -18.78 -10.97
CA HIS A 181 13.14 -17.86 -10.79
C HIS A 181 12.91 -17.04 -9.50
N ASP A 182 13.87 -17.11 -8.58
CA ASP A 182 13.73 -16.49 -7.25
C ASP A 182 13.93 -14.97 -7.33
N LEU A 183 12.90 -14.22 -7.02
CA LEU A 183 12.92 -12.77 -6.92
C LEU A 183 13.31 -12.38 -5.49
N MET A 184 14.61 -12.34 -5.23
CA MET A 184 15.16 -12.08 -3.90
C MET A 184 16.05 -10.85 -3.88
N VAL A 185 16.08 -10.18 -2.72
CA VAL A 185 17.05 -9.14 -2.41
C VAL A 185 18.17 -9.76 -1.56
N GLN A 186 19.41 -9.50 -1.93
CA GLN A 186 20.57 -9.94 -1.16
C GLN A 186 21.01 -8.81 -0.24
N GLU A 187 20.96 -9.05 1.06
CA GLU A 187 21.50 -8.12 2.05
C GLU A 187 22.85 -8.61 2.60
N PRO A 188 23.83 -7.70 2.79
CA PRO A 188 25.05 -8.05 3.46
C PRO A 188 24.76 -8.50 4.90
N LEU A 189 25.35 -9.61 5.31
CA LEU A 189 25.24 -10.05 6.69
C LEU A 189 25.85 -8.98 7.63
N LYS A 190 25.17 -8.72 8.75
CA LYS A 190 25.69 -7.79 9.80
C LYS A 190 27.02 -8.25 10.33
N GLU A 191 27.23 -9.56 10.42
CA GLU A 191 28.51 -10.20 10.77
C GLU A 191 28.92 -11.18 9.67
N PRO A 192 30.16 -11.13 9.17
CA PRO A 192 30.62 -12.05 8.13
C PRO A 192 30.63 -13.49 8.66
N LYS A 193 30.02 -14.42 7.91
CA LYS A 193 30.19 -15.85 8.19
C LYS A 193 31.50 -16.34 7.60
N VAL A 194 32.37 -16.91 8.42
CA VAL A 194 33.62 -17.53 7.99
C VAL A 194 33.34 -18.96 7.61
N TYR A 195 33.59 -19.33 6.35
CA TYR A 195 33.50 -20.70 5.87
C TYR A 195 34.89 -21.26 5.63
N GLN A 196 35.15 -22.46 6.12
CA GLN A 196 36.30 -23.23 5.67
C GLN A 196 35.99 -23.88 4.34
N LYS A 197 36.69 -23.47 3.29
CA LYS A 197 36.57 -24.12 1.98
C LYS A 197 37.44 -25.37 1.96
N TYR A 198 36.82 -26.54 1.83
CA TYR A 198 37.57 -27.77 1.57
C TYR A 198 38.15 -27.69 0.16
N VAL A 199 39.47 -27.73 0.05
CA VAL A 199 40.18 -27.86 -1.21
C VAL A 199 40.71 -29.29 -1.25
N PRO A 200 40.14 -30.19 -2.09
CA PRO A 200 40.68 -31.53 -2.22
C PRO A 200 42.11 -31.43 -2.78
N THR A 201 43.03 -32.14 -2.15
CA THR A 201 44.42 -32.35 -2.61
C THR A 201 44.44 -33.38 -3.72
#